data_c300e79db3a12e845636ef9283467c52
#
_entry.id   c300e79db3a12e845636ef9283467c52
#
_cell.length_a   1.000
_cell.length_b   1.000
_cell.length_c   1.000
_cell.angle_alpha   90.00
_cell.angle_beta   90.00
_cell.angle_gamma   90.00
#
_symmetry.space_group_name_H-M   'P 1'
#
loop_
_entity.id
_entity.type
_entity.pdbx_description
1 polymer ?
#
loop_
_entity_poly.entity_id
_entity_poly.type
_entity_poly.pdbx_seq_one_letter_code
_entity_poly.pdbx_strand_id
1 'polypeptide(L)'
;MKKKWVLIAILTILTKVGYTQIYDDFSNHDQSYERWSGDWNRFVINVNDQLQTKDDESHESVLMVSSRASLEAEWSFWTRIDGGTSVYNLTRFYISESEDFMHSGFYVQIGGANKNVVLYKVTGSTNKKVIENSLRKGILEREDISVSVKLTRDEYGVFRLYSFVEDEDEDFVEEGTYFEEFFNSQYCVLFAKYSKLRGRDMYFDDIQISGVEQYTPIQKHESGEIILLTESISINGDGYEDEMLVSYNFPLPGYRVTMNVYTADGMLIATPYDNVEINESGLLIWNGQSTIGKHVEIGVYIAILEFVHKNALVPIRKSFPIAVLYD
;
A
#
# COMPACT_ATOMS: atom_id res chain seq x y z
N MET A 1 27.13 15.66 12.42
CA MET A 1 26.28 16.89 12.50
C MET A 1 24.88 16.48 12.11
N LYS A 2 23.97 16.27 13.09
CA LYS A 2 22.59 15.84 12.84
C LYS A 2 21.80 17.01 12.24
N LYS A 3 21.27 16.88 11.03
CA LYS A 3 20.32 17.82 10.43
C LYS A 3 18.96 17.62 11.09
N LYS A 4 18.55 18.59 11.93
CA LYS A 4 17.17 18.68 12.42
C LYS A 4 16.26 19.14 11.27
N TRP A 5 15.34 18.30 10.88
CA TRP A 5 14.20 18.68 10.05
C TRP A 5 13.19 19.40 10.94
N VAL A 6 12.88 20.63 10.61
CA VAL A 6 11.83 21.42 11.28
C VAL A 6 10.51 21.07 10.59
N LEU A 7 9.65 20.33 11.28
CA LEU A 7 8.27 20.10 10.84
C LEU A 7 7.46 21.40 11.06
N ILE A 8 7.05 22.05 10.00
CA ILE A 8 6.07 23.16 10.07
C ILE A 8 4.68 22.52 10.03
N ALA A 9 4.02 22.47 11.18
CA ALA A 9 2.63 22.07 11.29
C ALA A 9 1.74 23.20 10.75
N ILE A 10 1.15 23.01 9.58
CA ILE A 10 0.05 23.85 9.10
C ILE A 10 -1.23 23.32 9.73
N LEU A 11 -1.73 24.03 10.74
CA LEU A 11 -3.01 23.76 11.39
C LEU A 11 -4.15 24.28 10.50
N THR A 12 -4.66 23.45 9.61
CA THR A 12 -5.94 23.72 8.92
C THR A 12 -7.08 23.14 9.76
N ILE A 13 -7.94 24.01 10.25
CA ILE A 13 -9.18 23.65 10.95
C ILE A 13 -10.13 23.06 9.90
N LEU A 14 -10.21 21.73 9.80
CA LEU A 14 -11.23 21.00 9.05
C LEU A 14 -12.21 20.38 10.03
N THR A 15 -13.47 20.59 9.76
CA THR A 15 -14.65 20.15 10.50
C THR A 15 -14.69 18.61 10.62
N LYS A 16 -14.65 18.13 11.87
CA LYS A 16 -15.09 16.81 12.39
C LYS A 16 -15.10 15.61 11.43
N VAL A 17 -13.97 15.27 10.87
CA VAL A 17 -13.65 13.89 10.52
C VAL A 17 -12.59 13.48 11.55
N GLY A 18 -12.83 12.38 12.28
CA GLY A 18 -11.92 11.95 13.32
C GLY A 18 -10.62 11.44 12.70
N TYR A 19 -9.61 12.28 12.59
CA TYR A 19 -8.27 11.86 12.20
C TYR A 19 -7.70 10.97 13.29
N THR A 20 -7.39 9.73 12.95
CA THR A 20 -6.53 8.89 13.78
C THR A 20 -5.08 9.24 13.47
N GLN A 21 -4.30 9.55 14.48
CA GLN A 21 -2.87 9.75 14.33
C GLN A 21 -2.14 9.02 15.46
N ILE A 22 -1.26 8.09 15.09
CA ILE A 22 -0.36 7.39 15.98
C ILE A 22 1.05 7.62 15.47
N TYR A 23 1.93 8.05 16.35
CA TYR A 23 3.36 8.09 16.13
C TYR A 23 4.04 7.43 17.32
N ASP A 24 4.92 6.49 17.09
CA ASP A 24 5.70 5.80 18.12
C ASP A 24 7.08 5.42 17.58
N ASP A 25 8.10 6.12 18.08
CA ASP A 25 9.52 5.85 17.87
C ASP A 25 10.13 5.16 19.11
N PHE A 26 9.27 4.66 19.98
CA PHE A 26 9.62 3.98 21.23
C PHE A 26 10.55 4.75 22.18
N SER A 27 10.83 6.05 21.92
CA SER A 27 11.66 6.90 22.80
C SER A 27 10.97 7.23 24.11
N ASN A 28 9.63 7.22 24.16
CA ASN A 28 8.83 7.35 25.37
C ASN A 28 8.31 5.99 25.81
N HIS A 29 9.11 5.24 26.55
CA HIS A 29 8.83 3.87 26.95
C HIS A 29 7.49 3.72 27.68
N ASP A 30 7.17 4.61 28.64
CA ASP A 30 5.92 4.54 29.40
C ASP A 30 4.71 4.66 28.48
N GLN A 31 4.74 5.63 27.56
CA GLN A 31 3.67 5.84 26.59
C GLN A 31 3.52 4.66 25.63
N SER A 32 4.62 4.08 25.18
CA SER A 32 4.60 2.89 24.31
C SER A 32 4.03 1.67 25.04
N TYR A 33 4.42 1.44 26.30
CA TYR A 33 3.86 0.36 27.13
C TYR A 33 2.35 0.52 27.38
N GLU A 34 1.85 1.74 27.54
CA GLU A 34 0.41 2.02 27.69
C GLU A 34 -0.36 1.90 26.37
N ARG A 35 0.25 2.26 25.26
CA ARG A 35 -0.37 2.31 23.94
C ARG A 35 -0.59 0.94 23.33
N TRP A 36 0.43 0.09 23.38
CA TRP A 36 0.41 -1.23 22.76
C TRP A 36 0.00 -2.31 23.76
N SER A 37 -0.89 -3.18 23.36
CA SER A 37 -1.31 -4.37 24.12
C SER A 37 -0.84 -5.65 23.45
N GLY A 38 -0.59 -6.70 24.21
CA GLY A 38 -0.19 -8.01 23.69
C GLY A 38 0.99 -8.63 24.43
N ASP A 39 1.92 -9.24 23.71
CA ASP A 39 2.98 -10.11 24.21
C ASP A 39 4.20 -9.35 24.77
N TRP A 40 4.01 -8.34 25.63
CA TRP A 40 5.09 -7.55 26.18
C TRP A 40 6.17 -8.37 26.93
N ASN A 41 5.83 -9.56 27.40
CA ASN A 41 6.80 -10.49 27.97
C ASN A 41 7.82 -11.02 26.95
N ARG A 42 7.54 -10.89 25.63
CA ARG A 42 8.38 -11.31 24.50
C ARG A 42 8.97 -10.16 23.72
N PHE A 43 8.72 -8.92 24.16
CA PHE A 43 9.30 -7.72 23.58
C PHE A 43 10.02 -6.90 24.64
N VAL A 44 10.94 -6.07 24.20
CA VAL A 44 11.63 -5.07 25.02
C VAL A 44 11.90 -3.84 24.14
N ILE A 45 11.83 -2.66 24.71
CA ILE A 45 12.41 -1.47 24.09
C ILE A 45 13.89 -1.46 24.45
N ASN A 46 14.76 -1.53 23.45
CA ASN A 46 16.20 -1.67 23.64
C ASN A 46 16.89 -0.32 23.90
N VAL A 47 18.19 -0.33 24.06
CA VAL A 47 18.99 0.88 24.37
C VAL A 47 19.06 1.92 23.24
N ASN A 48 18.59 1.56 22.05
CA ASN A 48 18.48 2.47 20.90
C ASN A 48 17.04 2.97 20.69
N ASP A 49 16.17 2.80 21.70
CA ASP A 49 14.76 3.13 21.66
C ASP A 49 13.97 2.38 20.56
N GLN A 50 14.36 1.15 20.23
CA GLN A 50 13.68 0.29 19.25
C GLN A 50 12.93 -0.82 19.95
N LEU A 51 11.75 -1.17 19.49
CA LEU A 51 11.04 -2.37 19.91
C LEU A 51 11.75 -3.60 19.35
N GLN A 52 12.21 -4.48 20.22
CA GLN A 52 12.96 -5.70 19.87
C GLN A 52 12.29 -6.93 20.45
N THR A 53 12.24 -8.03 19.71
CA THR A 53 11.84 -9.32 20.27
C THR A 53 12.84 -9.78 21.34
N LYS A 54 12.31 -10.45 22.38
CA LYS A 54 13.10 -10.96 23.51
C LYS A 54 12.54 -12.31 23.91
N ASP A 55 12.96 -13.34 23.22
CA ASP A 55 12.49 -14.70 23.47
C ASP A 55 13.64 -15.72 23.31
N ASP A 56 13.54 -16.83 24.01
CA ASP A 56 14.50 -17.94 23.96
C ASP A 56 13.89 -19.20 23.30
N GLU A 57 12.66 -19.07 22.77
CA GLU A 57 11.95 -20.15 22.07
C GLU A 57 11.42 -19.68 20.69
N SER A 58 10.87 -20.59 19.88
CA SER A 58 10.23 -20.26 18.61
C SER A 58 8.80 -19.82 18.84
N HIS A 59 8.44 -18.62 18.43
CA HIS A 59 7.08 -18.12 18.60
C HIS A 59 6.60 -17.26 17.41
N GLU A 60 5.32 -16.92 17.47
CA GLU A 60 4.68 -15.79 16.82
C GLU A 60 4.26 -14.83 17.94
N SER A 61 4.76 -13.61 17.93
CA SER A 61 4.55 -12.62 18.99
C SER A 61 3.95 -11.34 18.42
N VAL A 62 3.03 -10.74 19.14
CA VAL A 62 2.25 -9.61 18.67
C VAL A 62 2.14 -8.48 19.70
N LEU A 63 2.14 -7.25 19.17
CA LEU A 63 1.64 -6.08 19.89
C LEU A 63 0.60 -5.38 19.02
N MET A 64 -0.49 -4.95 19.63
CA MET A 64 -1.66 -4.41 18.98
C MET A 64 -2.01 -3.02 19.52
N VAL A 65 -2.48 -2.15 18.62
CA VAL A 65 -3.01 -0.83 18.96
C VAL A 65 -4.33 -0.59 18.21
N SER A 66 -5.30 0.08 18.85
CA SER A 66 -6.52 0.49 18.20
C SER A 66 -6.24 1.61 17.18
N SER A 67 -6.71 1.45 15.96
CA SER A 67 -6.62 2.46 14.90
C SER A 67 -7.77 2.32 13.92
N ARG A 68 -8.44 3.45 13.62
CA ARG A 68 -9.52 3.53 12.64
C ARG A 68 -9.09 4.17 11.32
N ALA A 69 -7.79 4.33 11.11
CA ALA A 69 -7.27 4.82 9.84
C ALA A 69 -7.62 3.84 8.73
N SER A 70 -8.45 4.26 7.77
CA SER A 70 -9.04 3.40 6.76
C SER A 70 -9.04 4.01 5.37
N LEU A 71 -9.23 5.34 5.26
CA LEU A 71 -9.29 6.10 4.01
C LEU A 71 -8.42 7.35 4.15
N GLU A 72 -7.91 7.89 3.05
CA GLU A 72 -6.89 8.96 3.09
C GLU A 72 -5.82 8.63 4.13
N ALA A 73 -5.36 7.38 4.12
CA ALA A 73 -4.61 6.79 5.19
C ALA A 73 -3.17 6.48 4.77
N GLU A 74 -2.28 6.61 5.75
CA GLU A 74 -0.90 6.17 5.66
C GLU A 74 -0.55 5.32 6.87
N TRP A 75 0.12 4.21 6.61
CA TRP A 75 0.75 3.33 7.59
C TRP A 75 2.21 3.20 7.20
N SER A 76 3.10 3.72 8.01
CA SER A 76 4.53 3.57 7.80
C SER A 76 5.21 3.01 9.03
N PHE A 77 6.28 2.26 8.81
CA PHE A 77 7.08 1.67 9.87
C PHE A 77 8.45 1.26 9.33
N TRP A 78 9.41 1.21 10.24
CA TRP A 78 10.69 0.58 10.00
C TRP A 78 10.75 -0.79 10.68
N THR A 79 11.42 -1.76 10.04
CA THR A 79 11.71 -3.07 10.64
C THR A 79 13.09 -3.54 10.24
N ARG A 80 13.74 -4.24 11.19
CA ARG A 80 15.03 -4.89 10.96
C ARG A 80 14.92 -6.35 11.36
N ILE A 81 15.57 -7.22 10.56
CA ILE A 81 15.67 -8.65 10.80
C ILE A 81 17.15 -9.05 10.68
N ASP A 82 17.74 -9.45 11.79
CA ASP A 82 19.11 -9.95 11.80
C ASP A 82 19.14 -11.45 11.49
N GLY A 83 20.17 -11.88 10.77
CA GLY A 83 20.41 -13.27 10.40
C GLY A 83 19.49 -13.82 9.32
N GLY A 84 18.91 -12.93 8.53
CA GLY A 84 18.18 -13.26 7.30
C GLY A 84 16.72 -13.68 7.48
N THR A 85 15.95 -13.45 6.41
CA THR A 85 14.51 -13.80 6.35
C THR A 85 14.27 -15.21 5.84
N SER A 86 13.16 -15.81 6.27
CA SER A 86 12.65 -17.09 5.78
C SER A 86 11.16 -17.22 6.10
N VAL A 87 10.55 -18.36 5.78
CA VAL A 87 9.18 -18.68 6.20
C VAL A 87 9.01 -18.82 7.72
N TYR A 88 10.13 -18.93 8.45
CA TYR A 88 10.16 -19.05 9.90
C TYR A 88 10.70 -17.79 10.61
N ASN A 89 11.27 -16.85 9.84
CA ASN A 89 11.85 -15.61 10.35
C ASN A 89 11.36 -14.47 9.45
N LEU A 90 10.35 -13.73 9.90
CA LEU A 90 9.72 -12.66 9.16
C LEU A 90 8.98 -11.70 10.09
N THR A 91 8.75 -10.49 9.63
CA THR A 91 7.86 -9.53 10.29
C THR A 91 6.63 -9.25 9.45
N ARG A 92 5.55 -8.84 10.11
CA ARG A 92 4.32 -8.36 9.47
C ARG A 92 3.78 -7.14 10.19
N PHE A 93 3.12 -6.29 9.44
CA PHE A 93 2.31 -5.20 9.95
C PHE A 93 0.87 -5.42 9.47
N TYR A 94 -0.04 -5.71 10.39
CA TYR A 94 -1.44 -5.90 10.07
C TYR A 94 -2.21 -4.60 10.24
N ILE A 95 -3.18 -4.38 9.35
CA ILE A 95 -4.29 -3.45 9.48
C ILE A 95 -5.57 -4.30 9.44
N SER A 96 -6.25 -4.39 10.55
CA SER A 96 -7.34 -5.36 10.78
C SER A 96 -8.67 -4.70 11.10
N GLU A 97 -9.74 -5.32 10.63
CA GLU A 97 -11.11 -4.93 10.92
C GLU A 97 -11.64 -5.45 12.27
N SER A 98 -10.85 -6.27 12.98
CA SER A 98 -11.22 -6.84 14.29
C SER A 98 -9.98 -7.18 15.11
N GLU A 99 -10.17 -7.46 16.42
CA GLU A 99 -9.11 -8.00 17.29
C GLU A 99 -8.56 -9.33 16.80
N ASP A 100 -9.40 -10.13 16.12
CA ASP A 100 -8.97 -11.33 15.41
C ASP A 100 -8.33 -10.98 14.07
N PHE A 101 -7.14 -10.38 14.15
CA PHE A 101 -6.40 -9.83 13.02
C PHE A 101 -6.00 -10.87 11.97
N MET A 102 -6.05 -12.17 12.30
CA MET A 102 -5.71 -13.24 11.37
C MET A 102 -6.86 -13.61 10.42
N HIS A 103 -8.06 -13.02 10.59
CA HIS A 103 -9.25 -13.41 9.81
C HIS A 103 -9.84 -12.30 8.95
N SER A 104 -9.45 -11.02 9.14
CA SER A 104 -9.93 -9.93 8.29
C SER A 104 -8.93 -8.79 8.19
N GLY A 105 -8.91 -8.11 7.04
CA GLY A 105 -8.08 -6.95 6.78
C GLY A 105 -6.91 -7.22 5.84
N PHE A 106 -5.79 -6.55 6.10
CA PHE A 106 -4.58 -6.63 5.29
C PHE A 106 -3.34 -6.79 6.16
N TYR A 107 -2.27 -7.31 5.59
CA TYR A 107 -0.95 -7.20 6.21
C TYR A 107 0.16 -7.04 5.18
N VAL A 108 1.15 -6.21 5.51
CA VAL A 108 2.43 -6.17 4.81
C VAL A 108 3.34 -7.21 5.43
N GLN A 109 3.91 -8.09 4.63
CA GLN A 109 4.90 -9.06 5.06
C GLN A 109 6.28 -8.68 4.55
N ILE A 110 7.26 -8.70 5.42
CA ILE A 110 8.67 -8.52 5.12
C ILE A 110 9.35 -9.89 5.29
N GLY A 111 9.88 -10.43 4.18
CA GLY A 111 10.48 -11.76 4.14
C GLY A 111 9.57 -12.85 3.58
N GLY A 112 9.71 -14.06 4.12
CA GLY A 112 9.00 -15.24 3.63
C GLY A 112 9.75 -15.96 2.51
N ALA A 113 9.05 -16.82 1.75
CA ALA A 113 9.68 -17.69 0.74
C ALA A 113 10.33 -16.91 -0.42
N ASN A 114 9.74 -15.79 -0.83
CA ASN A 114 10.24 -14.95 -1.92
C ASN A 114 11.21 -13.87 -1.46
N LYS A 115 11.45 -13.74 -0.13
CA LYS A 115 12.37 -12.75 0.45
C LYS A 115 12.15 -11.35 -0.13
N ASN A 116 10.91 -10.87 -0.06
CA ASN A 116 10.46 -9.57 -0.58
C ASN A 116 9.44 -8.93 0.34
N VAL A 117 8.94 -7.75 -0.05
CA VAL A 117 7.86 -7.03 0.63
C VAL A 117 6.56 -7.27 -0.14
N VAL A 118 5.49 -7.69 0.56
CA VAL A 118 4.24 -8.13 -0.08
C VAL A 118 3.05 -7.68 0.74
N LEU A 119 2.01 -7.14 0.09
CA LEU A 119 0.70 -6.93 0.72
C LEU A 119 -0.20 -8.14 0.49
N TYR A 120 -0.78 -8.60 1.58
CA TYR A 120 -1.80 -9.66 1.58
C TYR A 120 -3.15 -9.12 2.03
N LYS A 121 -4.23 -9.61 1.44
CA LYS A 121 -5.59 -9.49 1.95
C LYS A 121 -5.96 -10.77 2.69
N VAL A 122 -6.56 -10.61 3.87
CA VAL A 122 -7.04 -11.70 4.73
C VAL A 122 -8.56 -11.74 4.67
N THR A 123 -9.11 -12.92 4.39
CA THR A 123 -10.56 -13.16 4.42
C THR A 123 -10.80 -14.55 4.99
N GLY A 124 -11.27 -14.62 6.24
CA GLY A 124 -11.37 -15.87 6.98
C GLY A 124 -10.01 -16.56 7.11
N SER A 125 -9.90 -17.81 6.71
CA SER A 125 -8.63 -18.56 6.71
C SER A 125 -7.78 -18.37 5.45
N THR A 126 -8.19 -17.49 4.52
CA THR A 126 -7.51 -17.29 3.25
C THR A 126 -6.64 -16.05 3.29
N ASN A 127 -5.37 -16.20 2.87
CA ASN A 127 -4.42 -15.11 2.68
C ASN A 127 -4.11 -14.99 1.18
N LYS A 128 -4.59 -13.93 0.53
CA LYS A 128 -4.37 -13.67 -0.89
C LYS A 128 -3.31 -12.56 -1.04
N LYS A 129 -2.25 -12.80 -1.81
CA LYS A 129 -1.35 -11.74 -2.24
C LYS A 129 -2.11 -10.78 -3.15
N VAL A 130 -2.06 -9.50 -2.84
CA VAL A 130 -2.74 -8.44 -3.61
C VAL A 130 -1.77 -7.44 -4.21
N ILE A 131 -0.59 -7.23 -3.58
CA ILE A 131 0.54 -6.50 -4.16
C ILE A 131 1.80 -7.34 -4.00
N GLU A 132 2.49 -7.66 -5.08
CA GLU A 132 3.81 -8.29 -5.10
C GLU A 132 4.58 -7.82 -6.34
N ASN A 133 5.67 -7.10 -6.15
CA ASN A 133 6.57 -6.74 -7.23
C ASN A 133 7.46 -7.95 -7.57
N SER A 134 7.20 -8.57 -8.72
CA SER A 134 7.92 -9.76 -9.15
C SER A 134 9.40 -9.50 -9.44
N LEU A 135 9.76 -8.26 -9.77
CA LEU A 135 11.15 -7.85 -10.06
C LEU A 135 11.98 -7.69 -8.78
N ARG A 136 11.32 -7.59 -7.62
CA ARG A 136 11.98 -7.43 -6.32
C ARG A 136 12.01 -8.71 -5.47
N LYS A 137 11.72 -9.87 -6.07
CA LYS A 137 11.92 -11.17 -5.41
C LYS A 137 13.39 -11.39 -5.13
N GLY A 138 13.70 -11.75 -3.87
CA GLY A 138 15.08 -11.94 -3.40
C GLY A 138 15.75 -10.65 -2.93
N ILE A 139 15.10 -9.47 -3.00
CA ILE A 139 15.73 -8.20 -2.56
C ILE A 139 16.16 -8.25 -1.09
N LEU A 140 15.51 -9.11 -0.28
CA LEU A 140 15.82 -9.32 1.13
C LEU A 140 16.70 -10.58 1.34
N GLU A 141 17.49 -11.00 0.36
CA GLU A 141 18.38 -12.16 0.46
C GLU A 141 19.75 -11.80 1.07
N ARG A 142 19.76 -11.44 2.35
CA ARG A 142 20.94 -11.00 3.13
C ARG A 142 20.86 -11.52 4.56
N GLU A 143 21.97 -11.37 5.30
CA GLU A 143 22.02 -11.72 6.73
C GLU A 143 21.29 -10.70 7.60
N ASP A 144 21.53 -9.41 7.36
CA ASP A 144 20.89 -8.32 8.11
C ASP A 144 20.09 -7.45 7.15
N ILE A 145 18.84 -7.19 7.49
CA ILE A 145 17.88 -6.51 6.63
C ILE A 145 17.26 -5.37 7.40
N SER A 146 17.35 -4.17 6.86
CA SER A 146 16.66 -2.97 7.30
C SER A 146 15.69 -2.54 6.21
N VAL A 147 14.42 -2.39 6.53
CA VAL A 147 13.37 -2.01 5.56
C VAL A 147 12.46 -0.95 6.17
N SER A 148 12.32 0.18 5.48
CA SER A 148 11.25 1.12 5.72
C SER A 148 10.10 0.82 4.78
N VAL A 149 8.88 0.78 5.31
CA VAL A 149 7.65 0.48 4.56
C VAL A 149 6.70 1.65 4.68
N LYS A 150 6.05 2.00 3.57
CA LYS A 150 4.94 2.92 3.52
C LYS A 150 3.80 2.29 2.73
N LEU A 151 2.65 2.12 3.36
CA LEU A 151 1.41 1.73 2.72
C LEU A 151 0.45 2.91 2.81
N THR A 152 -0.06 3.37 1.68
CA THR A 152 -1.08 4.42 1.63
C THR A 152 -2.39 3.85 1.09
N ARG A 153 -3.50 4.50 1.43
CA ARG A 153 -4.81 4.27 0.80
C ARG A 153 -5.48 5.61 0.58
N ASP A 154 -5.69 5.95 -0.69
CA ASP A 154 -6.27 7.23 -1.07
C ASP A 154 -7.80 7.29 -0.88
N GLU A 155 -8.39 8.44 -1.20
CA GLU A 155 -9.84 8.68 -1.14
C GLU A 155 -10.66 7.82 -2.10
N TYR A 156 -10.02 7.27 -3.14
CA TYR A 156 -10.61 6.35 -4.12
C TYR A 156 -10.49 4.88 -3.72
N GLY A 157 -9.89 4.57 -2.57
CA GLY A 157 -9.71 3.21 -2.06
C GLY A 157 -8.54 2.46 -2.65
N VAL A 158 -7.61 3.14 -3.32
CA VAL A 158 -6.41 2.53 -3.89
C VAL A 158 -5.32 2.43 -2.83
N PHE A 159 -4.92 1.21 -2.53
CA PHE A 159 -3.70 0.95 -1.76
C PHE A 159 -2.47 1.08 -2.67
N ARG A 160 -1.43 1.76 -2.19
CA ARG A 160 -0.08 1.77 -2.77
C ARG A 160 0.92 1.33 -1.74
N LEU A 161 1.72 0.34 -2.08
CA LEU A 161 2.78 -0.17 -1.21
C LEU A 161 4.12 0.31 -1.71
N TYR A 162 4.91 0.90 -0.81
CA TYR A 162 6.28 1.32 -1.05
C TYR A 162 7.20 0.67 -0.05
N SER A 163 8.41 0.35 -0.47
CA SER A 163 9.48 -0.08 0.41
C SER A 163 10.80 0.62 0.09
N PHE A 164 11.62 0.79 1.11
CA PHE A 164 13.01 1.21 0.99
C PHE A 164 13.85 0.17 1.74
N VAL A 165 14.66 -0.56 1.00
CA VAL A 165 15.61 -1.54 1.56
C VAL A 165 16.96 -0.87 1.69
N GLU A 166 17.46 -0.73 2.91
CA GLU A 166 18.74 -0.09 3.21
C GLU A 166 19.88 -0.79 2.47
N ASP A 167 20.82 -0.02 1.92
CA ASP A 167 21.93 -0.47 1.07
C ASP A 167 21.56 -1.07 -0.30
N GLU A 168 20.26 -1.11 -0.67
CA GLU A 168 19.82 -1.56 -2.01
C GLU A 168 19.13 -0.47 -2.78
N ASP A 169 18.31 0.34 -2.11
CA ASP A 169 17.50 1.35 -2.74
C ASP A 169 18.06 2.76 -2.50
N GLU A 170 17.98 3.64 -3.48
CA GLU A 170 18.32 5.06 -3.33
C GLU A 170 17.17 5.87 -2.76
N ASP A 171 15.91 5.44 -2.97
CA ASP A 171 14.66 6.04 -2.51
C ASP A 171 13.57 4.97 -2.35
N PHE A 172 12.38 5.36 -1.87
CA PHE A 172 11.25 4.45 -1.81
C PHE A 172 10.86 3.94 -3.21
N VAL A 173 10.73 2.62 -3.32
CA VAL A 173 10.31 1.94 -4.54
C VAL A 173 8.87 1.49 -4.39
N GLU A 174 8.02 1.80 -5.36
CA GLU A 174 6.65 1.31 -5.40
C GLU A 174 6.62 -0.20 -5.70
N GLU A 175 6.00 -0.96 -4.82
CA GLU A 175 5.80 -2.40 -4.97
C GLU A 175 4.54 -2.74 -5.77
N GLY A 176 3.62 -1.79 -5.91
CA GLY A 176 2.39 -1.88 -6.69
C GLY A 176 1.16 -1.32 -6.00
N THR A 177 0.01 -1.52 -6.65
CA THR A 177 -1.29 -0.97 -6.24
C THR A 177 -2.35 -2.05 -6.10
N TYR A 178 -3.37 -1.80 -5.25
CA TYR A 178 -4.54 -2.64 -5.09
C TYR A 178 -5.77 -1.82 -4.70
N PHE A 179 -6.90 -2.05 -5.35
CA PHE A 179 -8.16 -1.39 -5.04
C PHE A 179 -9.01 -2.21 -4.06
N GLU A 180 -9.55 -1.54 -3.05
CA GLU A 180 -10.54 -2.08 -2.14
C GLU A 180 -11.67 -1.08 -1.93
N GLU A 181 -12.88 -1.47 -2.32
CA GLU A 181 -14.07 -0.60 -2.25
C GLU A 181 -14.41 -0.16 -0.83
N PHE A 182 -14.34 -1.11 0.12
CA PHE A 182 -14.64 -0.86 1.51
C PHE A 182 -13.65 -1.57 2.43
N PHE A 183 -13.09 -0.81 3.33
CA PHE A 183 -12.23 -1.32 4.38
C PHE A 183 -12.32 -0.41 5.61
N ASN A 184 -12.62 -0.97 6.77
CA ASN A 184 -12.73 -0.22 8.01
C ASN A 184 -11.82 -0.82 9.09
N SER A 185 -10.61 -0.26 9.21
CA SER A 185 -9.63 -0.67 10.22
C SER A 185 -10.15 -0.41 11.63
N GLN A 186 -9.85 -1.32 12.53
CA GLN A 186 -10.08 -1.18 13.96
C GLN A 186 -8.78 -1.32 14.76
N TYR A 187 -7.80 -2.04 14.20
CA TYR A 187 -6.53 -2.34 14.88
C TYR A 187 -5.37 -2.36 13.89
N CYS A 188 -4.20 -1.96 14.41
CA CYS A 188 -2.92 -2.24 13.77
C CYS A 188 -2.11 -3.18 14.67
N VAL A 189 -1.38 -4.13 14.05
CA VAL A 189 -0.65 -5.16 14.79
C VAL A 189 0.77 -5.30 14.26
N LEU A 190 1.74 -5.16 15.15
CA LEU A 190 3.12 -5.57 14.94
C LEU A 190 3.22 -7.07 15.21
N PHE A 191 3.68 -7.83 14.23
CA PHE A 191 3.78 -9.27 14.30
C PHE A 191 5.19 -9.71 13.94
N ALA A 192 5.81 -10.50 14.80
CA ALA A 192 7.10 -11.13 14.58
C ALA A 192 6.97 -12.65 14.66
N LYS A 193 7.48 -13.35 13.64
CA LYS A 193 7.66 -14.80 13.63
C LYS A 193 9.14 -15.12 13.61
N TYR A 194 9.58 -15.95 14.53
CA TYR A 194 10.98 -16.30 14.66
C TYR A 194 11.19 -17.73 15.13
N SER A 195 12.30 -18.32 14.69
CA SER A 195 12.81 -19.57 15.22
C SER A 195 13.53 -19.32 16.56
N LYS A 196 13.75 -20.37 17.33
CA LYS A 196 14.45 -20.32 18.64
C LYS A 196 15.79 -19.56 18.60
N LEU A 197 16.55 -19.69 17.52
CA LEU A 197 17.86 -19.01 17.36
C LEU A 197 17.71 -17.52 17.00
N ARG A 198 16.51 -17.07 16.68
CA ARG A 198 16.21 -15.72 16.17
C ARG A 198 15.22 -14.95 17.07
N GLY A 199 14.99 -15.40 18.28
CA GLY A 199 14.05 -14.79 19.21
C GLY A 199 14.42 -13.40 19.72
N ARG A 200 15.58 -12.86 19.29
CA ARG A 200 16.07 -11.51 19.66
C ARG A 200 16.46 -10.67 18.43
N ASP A 201 16.11 -11.12 17.25
CA ASP A 201 16.64 -10.63 15.98
C ASP A 201 15.61 -9.86 15.16
N MET A 202 14.41 -9.58 15.71
CA MET A 202 13.35 -8.83 15.05
C MET A 202 13.15 -7.48 15.75
N TYR A 203 13.12 -6.41 14.96
CA TYR A 203 13.01 -5.03 15.45
C TYR A 203 11.92 -4.28 14.72
N PHE A 204 11.27 -3.33 15.41
CA PHE A 204 10.34 -2.35 14.84
C PHE A 204 10.66 -0.97 15.38
N ASP A 205 10.41 0.05 14.57
CA ASP A 205 10.61 1.44 14.93
C ASP A 205 9.80 2.37 14.00
N ASP A 206 9.76 3.67 14.33
CA ASP A 206 9.19 4.72 13.49
C ASP A 206 7.76 4.42 13.00
N ILE A 207 6.91 3.90 13.90
CA ILE A 207 5.53 3.59 13.56
C ILE A 207 4.74 4.86 13.39
N GLN A 208 4.18 5.08 12.19
CA GLN A 208 3.27 6.18 11.93
C GLN A 208 1.98 5.64 11.30
N ILE A 209 0.84 6.06 11.86
CA ILE A 209 -0.49 5.70 11.37
C ILE A 209 -1.32 6.96 11.33
N SER A 210 -1.87 7.30 10.16
CA SER A 210 -2.76 8.44 9.98
C SER A 210 -3.88 8.09 9.01
N GLY A 211 -5.00 8.78 9.09
CA GLY A 211 -6.14 8.60 8.20
C GLY A 211 -7.48 8.84 8.86
N VAL A 212 -8.53 8.67 8.08
CA VAL A 212 -9.92 8.81 8.51
C VAL A 212 -10.64 7.47 8.50
N GLU A 213 -11.69 7.33 9.31
CA GLU A 213 -12.56 6.15 9.30
C GLU A 213 -13.42 6.15 8.04
N GLN A 214 -13.58 5.00 7.41
CA GLN A 214 -14.47 4.84 6.26
C GLN A 214 -15.84 4.36 6.73
N TYR A 215 -16.88 5.20 6.58
CA TYR A 215 -18.24 4.89 7.02
C TYR A 215 -19.12 4.29 5.93
N THR A 216 -18.80 4.54 4.67
CA THR A 216 -19.57 4.06 3.52
C THR A 216 -18.64 3.46 2.49
N PRO A 217 -19.08 2.45 1.74
CA PRO A 217 -18.35 1.99 0.56
C PRO A 217 -18.10 3.15 -0.40
N ILE A 218 -16.93 3.15 -1.04
CA ILE A 218 -16.67 3.98 -2.22
C ILE A 218 -17.73 3.59 -3.26
N GLN A 219 -18.26 4.56 -3.96
CA GLN A 219 -19.44 4.41 -4.80
C GLN A 219 -19.44 3.08 -5.56
N LYS A 220 -20.44 2.23 -5.25
CA LYS A 220 -20.57 0.91 -5.85
C LYS A 220 -21.01 1.06 -7.30
N HIS A 221 -20.18 0.55 -8.22
CA HIS A 221 -20.51 0.54 -9.64
C HIS A 221 -21.49 -0.59 -9.96
N GLU A 222 -22.44 -0.29 -10.84
CA GLU A 222 -23.27 -1.35 -11.41
C GLU A 222 -22.42 -2.27 -12.30
N SER A 223 -22.77 -3.57 -12.31
CA SER A 223 -22.05 -4.58 -13.09
C SER A 223 -21.98 -4.19 -14.58
N GLY A 224 -20.77 -4.10 -15.13
CA GLY A 224 -20.53 -3.65 -16.51
C GLY A 224 -20.28 -2.14 -16.66
N GLU A 225 -20.13 -1.40 -15.57
CA GLU A 225 -19.78 0.03 -15.61
C GLU A 225 -18.26 0.23 -15.75
N ILE A 226 -17.93 1.31 -16.47
CA ILE A 226 -16.57 1.82 -16.64
C ILE A 226 -16.64 3.32 -16.37
N ILE A 227 -15.99 3.77 -15.28
CA ILE A 227 -16.12 5.13 -14.76
C ILE A 227 -14.73 5.76 -14.64
N LEU A 228 -14.61 7.00 -15.13
CA LEU A 228 -13.47 7.87 -14.86
C LEU A 228 -13.62 8.46 -13.45
N LEU A 229 -12.64 8.25 -12.59
CA LEU A 229 -12.62 8.75 -11.21
C LEU A 229 -11.91 10.10 -11.08
N THR A 230 -10.95 10.39 -11.96
CA THR A 230 -10.19 11.65 -11.98
C THR A 230 -10.41 12.39 -13.29
N GLU A 231 -10.86 13.65 -13.25
CA GLU A 231 -11.11 14.48 -14.43
C GLU A 231 -9.86 15.24 -14.91
N SER A 232 -8.89 15.42 -14.02
CA SER A 232 -7.59 16.06 -14.31
C SER A 232 -6.47 15.36 -13.54
N ILE A 233 -5.24 15.47 -14.05
CA ILE A 233 -4.04 15.02 -13.35
C ILE A 233 -3.03 16.17 -13.30
N SER A 234 -2.35 16.28 -12.15
CA SER A 234 -1.21 17.17 -11.92
C SER A 234 0.07 16.34 -11.87
N ILE A 235 0.97 16.52 -12.83
CA ILE A 235 2.19 15.72 -12.96
C ILE A 235 3.38 16.33 -12.21
N ASN A 236 3.12 16.93 -11.03
CA ASN A 236 4.14 17.59 -10.20
C ASN A 236 4.84 16.60 -9.24
N GLY A 237 4.32 15.38 -9.08
CA GLY A 237 4.90 14.31 -8.24
C GLY A 237 4.70 14.51 -6.74
N ASP A 238 3.69 15.29 -6.33
CA ASP A 238 3.40 15.51 -4.91
C ASP A 238 2.52 14.40 -4.29
N GLY A 239 2.03 13.47 -5.11
CA GLY A 239 1.17 12.35 -4.72
C GLY A 239 -0.32 12.69 -4.69
N TYR A 240 -0.72 13.88 -5.14
CA TYR A 240 -2.10 14.31 -5.24
C TYR A 240 -2.49 14.52 -6.72
N GLU A 241 -3.51 13.80 -7.16
CA GLU A 241 -4.01 13.83 -8.57
C GLU A 241 -2.91 13.60 -9.65
N ASP A 242 -1.85 12.87 -9.33
CA ASP A 242 -0.77 12.53 -10.27
C ASP A 242 -1.17 11.49 -11.33
N GLU A 243 -2.35 10.87 -11.18
CA GLU A 243 -2.76 9.72 -11.98
C GLU A 243 -4.21 9.83 -12.46
N MET A 244 -4.42 9.44 -13.73
CA MET A 244 -5.75 9.16 -14.24
C MET A 244 -6.21 7.79 -13.73
N LEU A 245 -7.36 7.73 -13.09
CA LEU A 245 -7.96 6.52 -12.54
C LEU A 245 -9.27 6.19 -13.26
N VAL A 246 -9.36 4.98 -13.80
CA VAL A 246 -10.61 4.45 -14.39
C VAL A 246 -10.97 3.17 -13.66
N SER A 247 -12.10 3.14 -12.99
CA SER A 247 -12.63 1.92 -12.41
C SER A 247 -13.49 1.16 -13.42
N TYR A 248 -13.47 -0.16 -13.28
CA TYR A 248 -14.32 -1.03 -14.07
C TYR A 248 -14.89 -2.17 -13.21
N ASN A 249 -16.09 -2.64 -13.60
CA ASN A 249 -16.74 -3.79 -12.97
C ASN A 249 -17.52 -4.57 -14.03
N PHE A 250 -17.14 -5.83 -14.26
CA PHE A 250 -17.76 -6.73 -15.23
C PHE A 250 -18.42 -7.93 -14.54
N PRO A 251 -19.53 -8.45 -15.08
CA PRO A 251 -20.26 -9.57 -14.48
C PRO A 251 -19.53 -10.91 -14.59
N LEU A 252 -18.49 -11.02 -15.41
CA LEU A 252 -17.79 -12.26 -15.72
C LEU A 252 -16.28 -12.02 -15.83
N PRO A 253 -15.44 -13.00 -15.44
CA PRO A 253 -13.99 -12.95 -15.67
C PRO A 253 -13.63 -13.20 -17.13
N GLY A 254 -12.38 -12.84 -17.49
CA GLY A 254 -11.80 -13.17 -18.81
C GLY A 254 -11.89 -12.01 -19.81
N TYR A 255 -11.98 -10.79 -19.33
CA TYR A 255 -11.76 -9.61 -20.13
C TYR A 255 -10.27 -9.31 -20.30
N ARG A 256 -9.95 -8.72 -21.45
CA ARG A 256 -8.65 -8.12 -21.73
C ARG A 256 -8.87 -6.65 -22.05
N VAL A 257 -7.96 -5.79 -21.59
CA VAL A 257 -8.04 -4.34 -21.81
C VAL A 257 -6.87 -3.84 -22.63
N THR A 258 -7.17 -2.93 -23.56
CA THR A 258 -6.20 -2.04 -24.20
C THR A 258 -6.61 -0.61 -23.86
N MET A 259 -5.68 0.19 -23.35
CA MET A 259 -5.86 1.60 -23.08
C MET A 259 -4.85 2.39 -23.90
N ASN A 260 -5.34 3.25 -24.79
CA ASN A 260 -4.54 4.14 -25.60
C ASN A 260 -4.84 5.58 -25.24
N VAL A 261 -3.80 6.39 -25.07
CA VAL A 261 -3.90 7.82 -24.76
C VAL A 261 -3.43 8.63 -25.96
N TYR A 262 -4.28 9.55 -26.40
CA TYR A 262 -4.05 10.39 -27.56
C TYR A 262 -4.04 11.86 -27.16
N THR A 263 -3.31 12.68 -27.92
CA THR A 263 -3.49 14.15 -27.91
C THR A 263 -4.85 14.53 -28.51
N ALA A 264 -5.27 15.77 -28.31
CA ALA A 264 -6.56 16.26 -28.85
C ALA A 264 -6.62 16.24 -30.37
N ASP A 265 -5.48 16.29 -31.06
CA ASP A 265 -5.35 16.17 -32.54
C ASP A 265 -5.20 14.72 -33.04
N GLY A 266 -5.28 13.72 -32.12
CA GLY A 266 -5.36 12.30 -32.46
C GLY A 266 -4.01 11.57 -32.54
N MET A 267 -2.91 12.16 -32.06
CA MET A 267 -1.62 11.48 -32.02
C MET A 267 -1.55 10.55 -30.80
N LEU A 268 -1.20 9.28 -31.01
CA LEU A 268 -0.99 8.31 -29.92
C LEU A 268 0.26 8.68 -29.10
N ILE A 269 0.08 8.85 -27.79
CA ILE A 269 1.15 9.24 -26.85
C ILE A 269 1.57 8.09 -25.94
N ALA A 270 0.61 7.31 -25.47
CA ALA A 270 0.88 6.20 -24.56
C ALA A 270 -0.08 5.03 -24.77
N THR A 271 0.38 3.82 -24.43
CA THR A 271 -0.44 2.61 -24.33
C THR A 271 -0.15 1.96 -22.99
N PRO A 272 -0.71 2.50 -21.88
CA PRO A 272 -0.46 1.98 -20.52
C PRO A 272 -0.85 0.52 -20.35
N TYR A 273 -1.88 0.07 -21.07
CA TYR A 273 -2.33 -1.31 -21.11
C TYR A 273 -2.46 -1.76 -22.57
N ASP A 274 -1.74 -2.82 -22.94
CA ASP A 274 -1.80 -3.41 -24.27
C ASP A 274 -2.26 -4.87 -24.18
N ASN A 275 -3.55 -5.10 -24.40
CA ASN A 275 -4.16 -6.43 -24.40
C ASN A 275 -3.91 -7.22 -23.08
N VAL A 276 -3.98 -6.53 -21.94
CA VAL A 276 -3.72 -7.10 -20.61
C VAL A 276 -4.96 -7.82 -20.09
N GLU A 277 -4.79 -9.02 -19.55
CA GLU A 277 -5.89 -9.74 -18.88
C GLU A 277 -6.20 -9.08 -17.53
N ILE A 278 -7.49 -8.84 -17.28
CA ILE A 278 -7.96 -8.16 -16.08
C ILE A 278 -8.95 -9.03 -15.30
N ASN A 279 -9.11 -8.74 -14.02
CA ASN A 279 -10.12 -9.35 -13.15
C ASN A 279 -11.53 -8.84 -13.52
N GLU A 280 -12.57 -9.33 -12.80
CA GLU A 280 -13.95 -8.87 -12.98
C GLU A 280 -14.11 -7.39 -12.61
N SER A 281 -13.34 -6.90 -11.64
CA SER A 281 -13.33 -5.50 -11.23
C SER A 281 -11.93 -5.03 -10.89
N GLY A 282 -11.68 -3.71 -11.01
CA GLY A 282 -10.39 -3.13 -10.70
C GLY A 282 -10.25 -1.69 -11.17
N LEU A 283 -9.01 -1.21 -11.15
CA LEU A 283 -8.62 0.10 -11.62
C LEU A 283 -7.61 -0.01 -12.77
N LEU A 284 -7.74 0.90 -13.71
CA LEU A 284 -6.74 1.20 -14.74
C LEU A 284 -6.14 2.56 -14.43
N ILE A 285 -4.83 2.64 -14.48
CA ILE A 285 -4.07 3.82 -14.05
C ILE A 285 -3.20 4.30 -15.19
N TRP A 286 -3.15 5.63 -15.39
CA TRP A 286 -2.18 6.28 -16.24
C TRP A 286 -1.55 7.47 -15.52
N ASN A 287 -0.25 7.45 -15.34
CA ASN A 287 0.54 8.42 -14.58
C ASN A 287 1.04 9.61 -15.40
N GLY A 288 0.39 9.95 -16.50
CA GLY A 288 0.80 11.06 -17.34
C GLY A 288 2.10 10.84 -18.12
N GLN A 289 2.61 9.60 -18.21
CA GLN A 289 3.81 9.31 -18.99
C GLN A 289 3.48 8.82 -20.41
N SER A 290 4.30 9.23 -21.35
CA SER A 290 4.31 8.73 -22.72
C SER A 290 4.96 7.35 -22.80
N THR A 291 4.82 6.67 -23.95
CA THR A 291 5.45 5.36 -24.23
C THR A 291 6.98 5.36 -24.04
N ILE A 292 7.63 6.52 -24.11
CA ILE A 292 9.08 6.67 -23.89
C ILE A 292 9.44 7.04 -22.44
N GLY A 293 8.47 6.97 -21.50
CA GLY A 293 8.70 7.23 -20.09
C GLY A 293 8.87 8.71 -19.71
N LYS A 294 8.52 9.65 -20.59
CA LYS A 294 8.53 11.08 -20.28
C LYS A 294 7.13 11.56 -19.96
N HIS A 295 6.99 12.44 -18.97
CA HIS A 295 5.74 13.13 -18.72
C HIS A 295 5.28 13.88 -19.97
N VAL A 296 3.98 13.84 -20.22
CA VAL A 296 3.36 14.58 -21.33
C VAL A 296 3.28 16.07 -21.00
N GLU A 297 3.08 16.91 -21.99
CA GLU A 297 2.92 18.35 -21.80
C GLU A 297 1.53 18.68 -21.23
N ILE A 298 1.39 19.86 -20.63
CA ILE A 298 0.09 20.40 -20.20
C ILE A 298 -0.87 20.43 -21.38
N GLY A 299 -2.07 19.92 -21.18
CA GLY A 299 -3.06 19.89 -22.27
C GLY A 299 -4.21 18.93 -22.01
N VAL A 300 -5.07 18.79 -23.00
CA VAL A 300 -6.17 17.82 -22.97
C VAL A 300 -5.79 16.60 -23.81
N TYR A 301 -5.97 15.44 -23.19
CA TYR A 301 -5.73 14.13 -23.79
C TYR A 301 -7.03 13.33 -23.83
N ILE A 302 -7.07 12.30 -24.64
CA ILE A 302 -8.22 11.40 -24.75
C ILE A 302 -7.72 9.98 -24.52
N ALA A 303 -8.16 9.38 -23.43
CA ALA A 303 -7.93 7.96 -23.16
C ALA A 303 -9.05 7.14 -23.82
N ILE A 304 -8.68 6.21 -24.70
CA ILE A 304 -9.60 5.26 -25.34
C ILE A 304 -9.32 3.88 -24.76
N LEU A 305 -10.34 3.31 -24.14
CA LEU A 305 -10.29 1.98 -23.55
C LEU A 305 -11.13 1.01 -24.40
N GLU A 306 -10.52 -0.13 -24.69
CA GLU A 306 -11.20 -1.24 -25.37
C GLU A 306 -11.10 -2.49 -24.48
N PHE A 307 -12.26 -3.03 -24.10
CA PHE A 307 -12.36 -4.27 -23.32
C PHE A 307 -12.91 -5.37 -24.21
N VAL A 308 -12.16 -6.46 -24.32
CA VAL A 308 -12.50 -7.63 -25.15
C VAL A 308 -12.69 -8.83 -24.24
N HIS A 309 -13.88 -9.42 -24.25
CA HIS A 309 -14.11 -10.70 -23.58
C HIS A 309 -13.91 -11.84 -24.58
N LYS A 310 -13.26 -12.94 -24.16
CA LYS A 310 -12.94 -14.10 -25.01
C LYS A 310 -14.14 -14.70 -25.77
N ASN A 311 -15.36 -14.52 -25.25
CA ASN A 311 -16.59 -15.03 -25.83
C ASN A 311 -17.46 -13.91 -26.47
N ALA A 312 -17.00 -12.65 -26.48
CA ALA A 312 -17.76 -11.54 -27.04
C ALA A 312 -17.38 -11.29 -28.51
N LEU A 313 -18.40 -11.03 -29.33
CA LEU A 313 -18.20 -10.72 -30.75
C LEU A 313 -17.84 -9.24 -30.97
N VAL A 314 -18.11 -8.39 -29.98
CA VAL A 314 -17.92 -6.93 -30.06
C VAL A 314 -17.24 -6.44 -28.80
N PRO A 315 -16.15 -5.65 -28.91
CA PRO A 315 -15.50 -5.04 -27.77
C PRO A 315 -16.37 -3.93 -27.15
N ILE A 316 -16.25 -3.76 -25.84
CA ILE A 316 -16.77 -2.60 -25.13
C ILE A 316 -15.73 -1.48 -25.29
N ARG A 317 -16.15 -0.31 -25.79
CA ARG A 317 -15.26 0.86 -25.94
C ARG A 317 -15.77 2.02 -25.11
N LYS A 318 -14.85 2.69 -24.43
CA LYS A 318 -15.07 3.94 -23.71
C LYS A 318 -13.97 4.93 -24.04
N SER A 319 -14.33 6.21 -24.06
CA SER A 319 -13.37 7.30 -24.21
C SER A 319 -13.59 8.34 -23.13
N PHE A 320 -12.50 8.79 -22.55
CA PHE A 320 -12.51 9.80 -21.50
C PHE A 320 -11.54 10.93 -21.84
N PRO A 321 -12.00 12.19 -21.83
CA PRO A 321 -11.10 13.31 -21.83
C PRO A 321 -10.41 13.43 -20.46
N ILE A 322 -9.15 13.79 -20.44
CA ILE A 322 -8.37 14.03 -19.24
C ILE A 322 -7.55 15.31 -19.43
N ALA A 323 -7.63 16.24 -18.50
CA ALA A 323 -6.78 17.41 -18.46
C ALA A 323 -5.47 17.07 -17.72
N VAL A 324 -4.34 17.37 -18.35
CA VAL A 324 -3.03 17.34 -17.70
C VAL A 324 -2.65 18.76 -17.33
N LEU A 325 -2.41 18.99 -16.05
CA LEU A 325 -2.11 20.28 -15.46
C LEU A 325 -0.69 20.24 -14.86
N TYR A 326 -0.19 21.40 -14.50
CA TYR A 326 1.03 21.58 -13.73
C TYR A 326 0.73 22.64 -12.68
N ASP A 327 0.57 22.23 -11.45
CA ASP A 327 0.42 23.12 -10.28
C ASP A 327 1.75 23.32 -9.54
#